data_f30bed1ae5352f319b0c4982f4eeed15
#
_entry.id   f30bed1ae5352f319b0c4982f4eeed15
#
_cell.length_a   1.000
_cell.length_b   1.000
_cell.length_c   1.000
_cell.angle_alpha   90.00
_cell.angle_beta   90.00
_cell.angle_gamma   90.00
#
_symmetry.space_group_name_H-M   'P 1'
#
loop_
_entity.id
_entity.type
_entity.pdbx_description
1 polymer ?
#
loop_
_entity_poly.entity_id
_entity_poly.type
_entity_poly.pdbx_seq_one_letter_code
_entity_poly.pdbx_strand_id
1 'polypeptide(L)'
;MKKVLLSTVFFVMTLSHAGMFDQVTNMVSSELSKTTSENDLISSITKNMNITPTQATSGTATILQYAKNQISDTDYTGLLKDVPALGNLNTSSLTDGLLKKISSAESVQTAFKTLGMDSSMISQFVPLIIEYAKKVGGVDSSTLLTSALKGLL
;
A
#
# COMPACT_ATOMS: atom_id res chain seq x y z
N MET A 1 36.00 -47.20 26.29
CA MET A 1 35.92 -46.26 27.40
C MET A 1 35.23 -45.01 26.99
N LYS A 2 34.33 -44.54 27.84
CA LYS A 2 33.55 -43.30 27.83
C LYS A 2 32.30 -43.28 26.97
N LYS A 3 31.26 -43.64 27.68
CA LYS A 3 29.85 -43.46 27.42
C LYS A 3 29.50 -41.96 27.31
N VAL A 4 28.80 -41.57 26.29
CA VAL A 4 28.13 -40.25 26.28
C VAL A 4 26.63 -40.55 26.27
N LEU A 5 26.00 -40.16 27.37
CA LEU A 5 24.59 -40.23 27.64
C LEU A 5 23.85 -39.19 26.76
N LEU A 6 22.94 -39.66 25.96
CA LEU A 6 21.97 -38.87 25.25
C LEU A 6 20.90 -38.41 26.25
N SER A 7 20.94 -37.16 26.65
CA SER A 7 19.90 -36.55 27.50
C SER A 7 18.84 -35.93 26.60
N THR A 8 17.75 -36.65 26.42
CA THR A 8 16.54 -36.11 25.79
C THR A 8 15.81 -35.24 26.81
N VAL A 9 15.96 -33.94 26.66
CA VAL A 9 15.15 -32.98 27.43
C VAL A 9 13.83 -32.79 26.70
N PHE A 10 12.80 -33.47 27.21
CA PHE A 10 11.42 -33.17 26.88
C PHE A 10 11.01 -31.87 27.59
N PHE A 11 10.93 -30.77 26.85
CA PHE A 11 10.40 -29.54 27.38
C PHE A 11 8.87 -29.57 27.23
N VAL A 12 8.21 -29.97 28.29
CA VAL A 12 6.75 -29.84 28.43
C VAL A 12 6.50 -28.37 28.80
N MET A 13 6.05 -27.58 27.84
CA MET A 13 5.59 -26.22 28.08
C MET A 13 4.15 -26.27 28.60
N THR A 14 3.99 -26.20 29.91
CA THR A 14 2.69 -25.94 30.54
C THR A 14 2.29 -24.50 30.28
N LEU A 15 1.27 -24.35 29.49
CA LEU A 15 0.64 -23.07 29.18
C LEU A 15 -0.30 -22.68 30.33
N SER A 16 0.14 -21.88 31.26
CA SER A 16 -0.74 -21.17 32.21
C SER A 16 -0.42 -19.69 32.15
N HIS A 17 -1.15 -18.96 31.32
CA HIS A 17 -1.06 -17.52 31.22
C HIS A 17 -2.45 -16.88 31.15
N ALA A 18 -3.01 -16.59 32.29
CA ALA A 18 -3.95 -15.50 32.41
C ALA A 18 -3.13 -14.25 32.78
N GLY A 19 -2.96 -13.29 31.84
CA GLY A 19 -2.48 -11.97 32.20
C GLY A 19 -1.51 -11.24 31.28
N MET A 20 -1.02 -11.87 30.18
CA MET A 20 -0.04 -11.22 29.31
C MET A 20 -0.54 -10.98 27.87
N PHE A 21 -1.82 -11.23 27.63
CA PHE A 21 -2.44 -11.14 26.31
C PHE A 21 -2.86 -9.73 25.89
N ASP A 22 -2.98 -8.80 26.85
CA ASP A 22 -3.54 -7.48 26.58
C ASP A 22 -2.55 -6.52 25.89
N GLN A 23 -1.25 -6.70 26.11
CA GLN A 23 -0.24 -5.81 25.56
C GLN A 23 0.28 -6.23 24.18
N VAL A 24 0.21 -7.53 23.87
CA VAL A 24 0.57 -8.07 22.56
C VAL A 24 -0.57 -7.86 21.56
N THR A 25 -1.82 -7.87 22.01
CA THR A 25 -2.99 -7.67 21.15
C THR A 25 -3.04 -6.27 20.57
N ASN A 26 -2.59 -5.25 21.30
CA ASN A 26 -2.55 -3.86 20.81
C ASN A 26 -1.42 -3.61 19.78
N MET A 27 -0.27 -4.27 19.94
CA MET A 27 0.81 -4.17 18.94
C MET A 27 0.48 -4.94 17.67
N VAL A 28 -0.05 -6.15 17.78
CA VAL A 28 -0.46 -6.98 16.65
C VAL A 28 -1.64 -6.37 15.90
N SER A 29 -2.56 -5.71 16.60
CA SER A 29 -3.69 -5.02 15.97
C SER A 29 -3.27 -3.80 15.16
N SER A 30 -2.24 -3.06 15.58
CA SER A 30 -1.72 -1.91 14.84
C SER A 30 -0.96 -2.31 13.57
N GLU A 31 -0.16 -3.34 13.64
CA GLU A 31 0.56 -3.88 12.48
C GLU A 31 -0.39 -4.60 11.51
N LEU A 32 -1.34 -5.38 12.05
CA LEU A 32 -2.34 -6.08 11.24
C LEU A 32 -3.31 -5.11 10.56
N SER A 33 -3.68 -4.00 11.20
CA SER A 33 -4.52 -2.97 10.58
C SER A 33 -3.82 -2.26 9.44
N LYS A 34 -2.51 -2.00 9.52
CA LYS A 34 -1.71 -1.44 8.43
C LYS A 34 -1.66 -2.38 7.23
N THR A 35 -1.34 -3.65 7.45
CA THR A 35 -1.24 -4.67 6.41
C THR A 35 -2.61 -4.97 5.77
N THR A 36 -3.69 -4.96 6.56
CA THR A 36 -5.05 -5.20 6.07
C THR A 36 -5.53 -4.08 5.17
N SER A 37 -5.28 -2.82 5.55
CA SER A 37 -5.71 -1.65 4.76
C SER A 37 -4.98 -1.56 3.41
N GLU A 38 -3.69 -1.88 3.35
CA GLU A 38 -2.92 -1.93 2.10
C GLU A 38 -3.43 -3.04 1.18
N ASN A 39 -3.68 -4.22 1.73
CA ASN A 39 -4.23 -5.35 1.01
C ASN A 39 -5.65 -5.07 0.49
N ASP A 40 -6.47 -4.32 1.23
CA ASP A 40 -7.84 -3.98 0.82
C ASP A 40 -7.87 -3.11 -0.45
N LEU A 41 -7.01 -2.09 -0.55
CA LEU A 41 -6.90 -1.27 -1.76
C LEU A 41 -6.43 -2.11 -2.95
N ILE A 42 -5.32 -2.82 -2.81
CA ILE A 42 -4.76 -3.65 -3.88
C ILE A 42 -5.72 -4.77 -4.29
N SER A 43 -6.36 -5.43 -3.31
CA SER A 43 -7.39 -6.44 -3.58
C SER A 43 -8.60 -5.88 -4.34
N SER A 44 -9.03 -4.67 -3.98
CA SER A 44 -10.13 -3.99 -4.66
C SER A 44 -9.78 -3.68 -6.13
N ILE A 45 -8.60 -3.09 -6.36
CA ILE A 45 -8.11 -2.79 -7.71
C ILE A 45 -7.95 -4.07 -8.53
N THR A 46 -7.30 -5.09 -7.97
CA THR A 46 -7.06 -6.38 -8.64
C THR A 46 -8.37 -7.04 -9.09
N LYS A 47 -9.39 -7.06 -8.21
CA LYS A 47 -10.70 -7.65 -8.50
C LYS A 47 -11.50 -6.86 -9.53
N ASN A 48 -11.49 -5.53 -9.43
CA ASN A 48 -12.27 -4.68 -10.33
C ASN A 48 -11.68 -4.61 -11.73
N MET A 49 -10.36 -4.72 -11.85
CA MET A 49 -9.64 -4.52 -13.12
C MET A 49 -9.08 -5.81 -13.72
N ASN A 50 -9.21 -6.93 -13.02
CA ASN A 50 -8.68 -8.24 -13.43
C ASN A 50 -7.18 -8.21 -13.81
N ILE A 51 -6.38 -7.54 -12.99
CA ILE A 51 -4.93 -7.42 -13.12
C ILE A 51 -4.23 -8.13 -11.97
N THR A 52 -2.91 -8.32 -12.09
CA THR A 52 -2.11 -8.92 -11.02
C THR A 52 -1.92 -7.96 -9.84
N PRO A 53 -1.71 -8.47 -8.62
CA PRO A 53 -1.39 -7.62 -7.46
C PRO A 53 -0.16 -6.73 -7.69
N THR A 54 0.85 -7.22 -8.40
CA THR A 54 2.05 -6.45 -8.76
C THR A 54 1.71 -5.27 -9.66
N GLN A 55 0.86 -5.48 -10.67
CA GLN A 55 0.38 -4.40 -11.56
C GLN A 55 -0.46 -3.38 -10.77
N ALA A 56 -1.36 -3.85 -9.90
CA ALA A 56 -2.18 -2.99 -9.05
C ALA A 56 -1.31 -2.10 -8.13
N THR A 57 -0.32 -2.68 -7.47
CA THR A 57 0.62 -1.97 -6.60
C THR A 57 1.46 -0.96 -7.39
N SER A 58 2.05 -1.39 -8.49
CA SER A 58 2.91 -0.53 -9.32
C SER A 58 2.13 0.59 -10.01
N GLY A 59 0.91 0.31 -10.49
CA GLY A 59 0.02 1.31 -11.07
C GLY A 59 -0.40 2.36 -10.05
N THR A 60 -0.77 1.93 -8.85
CA THR A 60 -1.12 2.83 -7.74
C THR A 60 0.07 3.71 -7.35
N ALA A 61 1.26 3.13 -7.19
CA ALA A 61 2.49 3.89 -6.87
C ALA A 61 2.83 4.92 -7.96
N THR A 62 2.63 4.59 -9.22
CA THR A 62 2.82 5.51 -10.37
C THR A 62 1.87 6.71 -10.28
N ILE A 63 0.59 6.48 -10.00
CA ILE A 63 -0.42 7.54 -9.84
C ILE A 63 -0.13 8.41 -8.63
N LEU A 64 0.30 7.80 -7.50
CA LEU A 64 0.68 8.56 -6.30
C LEU A 64 1.93 9.42 -6.51
N GLN A 65 2.89 8.94 -7.28
CA GLN A 65 4.07 9.73 -7.64
C GLN A 65 3.68 10.95 -8.50
N TYR A 66 2.73 10.78 -9.42
CA TYR A 66 2.17 11.90 -10.16
C TYR A 66 1.46 12.89 -9.22
N ALA A 67 0.58 12.40 -8.32
CA ALA A 67 -0.11 13.23 -7.34
C ALA A 67 0.86 14.04 -6.47
N LYS A 68 1.96 13.42 -6.01
CA LYS A 68 3.01 14.11 -5.26
C LYS A 68 3.58 15.32 -5.97
N ASN A 69 3.69 15.27 -7.30
CA ASN A 69 4.22 16.39 -8.09
C ASN A 69 3.18 17.50 -8.34
N GLN A 70 1.90 17.27 -8.00
CA GLN A 70 0.80 18.22 -8.22
C GLN A 70 0.36 18.95 -6.95
N ILE A 71 0.81 18.50 -5.78
CA ILE A 71 0.46 19.06 -4.47
C ILE A 71 1.71 19.39 -3.67
N SER A 72 1.56 20.15 -2.59
CA SER A 72 2.69 20.46 -1.71
C SER A 72 3.19 19.23 -0.96
N ASP A 73 4.46 19.23 -0.57
CA ASP A 73 5.03 18.14 0.26
C ASP A 73 4.30 18.01 1.60
N THR A 74 3.78 19.12 2.15
CA THR A 74 2.99 19.12 3.39
C THR A 74 1.66 18.39 3.20
N ASP A 75 0.93 18.71 2.12
CA ASP A 75 -0.34 18.09 1.80
C ASP A 75 -0.17 16.59 1.48
N TYR A 76 0.89 16.25 0.75
CA TYR A 76 1.22 14.86 0.45
C TYR A 76 1.53 14.08 1.72
N THR A 77 2.31 14.67 2.64
CA THR A 77 2.62 14.04 3.94
C THR A 77 1.38 13.87 4.79
N GLY A 78 0.47 14.85 4.78
CA GLY A 78 -0.84 14.77 5.42
C GLY A 78 -1.67 13.60 4.87
N LEU A 79 -1.77 13.53 3.54
CA LEU A 79 -2.47 12.44 2.83
C LEU A 79 -1.95 11.04 3.25
N LEU A 80 -0.63 10.87 3.34
CA LEU A 80 -0.03 9.59 3.74
C LEU A 80 -0.26 9.25 5.22
N LYS A 81 -0.46 10.25 6.08
CA LYS A 81 -0.86 10.02 7.48
C LYS A 81 -2.32 9.58 7.58
N ASP A 82 -3.20 10.23 6.81
CA ASP A 82 -4.63 9.94 6.82
C ASP A 82 -4.96 8.62 6.11
N VAL A 83 -4.16 8.25 5.11
CA VAL A 83 -4.29 7.01 4.33
C VAL A 83 -2.95 6.25 4.31
N PRO A 84 -2.57 5.58 5.41
CA PRO A 84 -1.25 4.93 5.56
C PRO A 84 -0.95 3.88 4.48
N ALA A 85 -1.97 3.21 3.96
CA ALA A 85 -1.83 2.24 2.87
C ALA A 85 -1.16 2.84 1.62
N LEU A 86 -1.43 4.12 1.32
CA LEU A 86 -0.81 4.79 0.20
C LEU A 86 0.69 5.06 0.43
N GLY A 87 1.09 5.31 1.69
CA GLY A 87 2.49 5.53 2.06
C GLY A 87 3.35 4.28 1.88
N ASN A 88 2.81 3.13 2.22
CA ASN A 88 3.51 1.85 2.10
C ASN A 88 3.73 1.44 0.64
N LEU A 89 2.78 1.75 -0.24
CA LEU A 89 2.86 1.45 -1.68
C LEU A 89 3.96 2.23 -2.40
N ASN A 90 4.30 3.41 -1.89
CA ASN A 90 5.29 4.30 -2.54
C ASN A 90 6.74 3.78 -2.42
N THR A 91 7.01 2.82 -1.54
CA THR A 91 8.37 2.37 -1.23
C THR A 91 8.74 1.00 -1.80
N SER A 92 7.77 0.19 -2.25
CA SER A 92 8.00 -1.26 -2.38
C SER A 92 8.14 -1.81 -3.79
N SER A 93 7.70 -1.13 -4.85
CA SER A 93 7.36 -1.86 -6.08
C SER A 93 7.93 -1.35 -7.38
N LEU A 94 8.51 -0.18 -7.42
CA LEU A 94 9.02 0.39 -8.65
C LEU A 94 10.50 0.72 -8.51
N THR A 95 11.26 0.34 -9.51
CA THR A 95 12.64 0.81 -9.65
C THR A 95 12.66 2.34 -9.59
N ASP A 96 13.45 2.90 -8.69
CA ASP A 96 13.61 4.36 -8.49
C ASP A 96 13.74 5.16 -9.78
N GLY A 97 14.26 4.52 -10.83
CA GLY A 97 14.41 5.13 -12.14
C GLY A 97 13.10 5.39 -12.88
N LEU A 98 12.06 4.59 -12.68
CA LEU A 98 10.75 4.79 -13.31
C LEU A 98 9.98 5.89 -12.57
N LEU A 99 9.97 5.86 -11.25
CA LEU A 99 9.27 6.86 -10.42
C LEU A 99 9.81 8.28 -10.62
N LYS A 100 11.12 8.43 -10.75
CA LYS A 100 11.75 9.75 -10.99
C LYS A 100 11.34 10.39 -12.32
N LYS A 101 10.84 9.61 -13.27
CA LYS A 101 10.40 10.09 -14.59
C LYS A 101 8.92 10.47 -14.63
N ILE A 102 8.17 10.23 -13.56
CA ILE A 102 6.74 10.54 -13.49
C ILE A 102 6.58 12.03 -13.15
N SER A 103 6.38 12.85 -14.17
CA SER A 103 6.16 14.30 -14.02
C SER A 103 4.94 14.82 -14.79
N SER A 104 4.40 14.05 -15.72
CA SER A 104 3.26 14.43 -16.57
C SER A 104 2.30 13.26 -16.77
N ALA A 105 1.11 13.53 -17.29
CA ALA A 105 0.12 12.51 -17.64
C ALA A 105 0.68 11.50 -18.66
N GLU A 106 1.46 11.97 -19.65
CA GLU A 106 2.09 11.10 -20.65
C GLU A 106 3.12 10.16 -20.02
N SER A 107 3.84 10.62 -19.00
CA SER A 107 4.80 9.76 -18.27
C SER A 107 4.09 8.66 -17.48
N VAL A 108 2.90 8.96 -16.92
CA VAL A 108 2.04 7.95 -16.28
C VAL A 108 1.58 6.91 -17.30
N GLN A 109 1.09 7.35 -18.46
CA GLN A 109 0.67 6.44 -19.55
C GLN A 109 1.82 5.53 -20.02
N THR A 110 3.02 6.10 -20.17
CA THR A 110 4.23 5.34 -20.54
C THR A 110 4.59 4.31 -19.48
N ALA A 111 4.50 4.68 -18.20
CA ALA A 111 4.74 3.77 -17.09
C ALA A 111 3.73 2.61 -17.06
N PHE A 112 2.44 2.88 -17.28
CA PHE A 112 1.41 1.84 -17.38
C PHE A 112 1.71 0.84 -18.50
N LYS A 113 2.07 1.32 -19.69
CA LYS A 113 2.50 0.46 -20.81
C LYS A 113 3.72 -0.40 -20.47
N THR A 114 4.69 0.17 -19.76
CA THR A 114 5.89 -0.56 -19.29
C THR A 114 5.54 -1.66 -18.29
N LEU A 115 4.50 -1.45 -17.48
CA LEU A 115 3.96 -2.42 -16.53
C LEU A 115 3.05 -3.48 -17.20
N GLY A 116 2.91 -3.44 -18.52
CA GLY A 116 2.02 -4.35 -19.26
C GLY A 116 0.54 -4.05 -19.10
N MET A 117 0.19 -2.79 -18.78
CA MET A 117 -1.18 -2.32 -18.63
C MET A 117 -1.53 -1.32 -19.74
N ASP A 118 -2.79 -1.29 -20.14
CA ASP A 118 -3.29 -0.28 -21.07
C ASP A 118 -3.39 1.09 -20.39
N SER A 119 -3.12 2.16 -21.13
CA SER A 119 -3.23 3.53 -20.59
C SER A 119 -4.68 3.92 -20.27
N SER A 120 -5.68 3.29 -20.88
CA SER A 120 -7.09 3.48 -20.54
C SER A 120 -7.45 3.01 -19.12
N MET A 121 -6.62 2.13 -18.54
CA MET A 121 -6.81 1.68 -17.16
C MET A 121 -6.59 2.78 -16.13
N ILE A 122 -5.84 3.84 -16.46
CA ILE A 122 -5.60 4.98 -15.57
C ILE A 122 -6.92 5.59 -15.11
N SER A 123 -7.88 5.78 -16.02
CA SER A 123 -9.21 6.32 -15.71
C SER A 123 -10.05 5.41 -14.81
N GLN A 124 -9.69 4.14 -14.68
CA GLN A 124 -10.30 3.20 -13.73
C GLN A 124 -9.56 3.15 -12.41
N PHE A 125 -8.22 3.26 -12.41
CA PHE A 125 -7.40 3.32 -11.20
C PHE A 125 -7.71 4.55 -10.35
N VAL A 126 -7.78 5.72 -10.99
CA VAL A 126 -7.93 7.01 -10.30
C VAL A 126 -9.18 7.04 -9.41
N PRO A 127 -10.39 6.70 -9.89
CA PRO A 127 -11.58 6.66 -9.04
C PRO A 127 -11.47 5.69 -7.87
N LEU A 128 -10.88 4.51 -8.08
CA LEU A 128 -10.73 3.51 -7.02
C LEU A 128 -9.80 4.00 -5.89
N ILE A 129 -8.72 4.70 -6.25
CA ILE A 129 -7.80 5.28 -5.28
C ILE A 129 -8.47 6.42 -4.50
N ILE A 130 -9.22 7.29 -5.19
CA ILE A 130 -9.96 8.41 -4.57
C ILE A 130 -11.05 7.88 -3.63
N GLU A 131 -11.81 6.88 -4.05
CA GLU A 131 -12.85 6.26 -3.23
C GLU A 131 -12.27 5.60 -1.98
N TYR A 132 -11.16 4.90 -2.13
CA TYR A 132 -10.45 4.32 -1.01
C TYR A 132 -9.94 5.39 -0.03
N ALA A 133 -9.34 6.46 -0.55
CA ALA A 133 -8.87 7.58 0.27
C ALA A 133 -10.03 8.27 1.01
N LYS A 134 -11.19 8.39 0.37
CA LYS A 134 -12.42 8.91 1.02
C LYS A 134 -12.88 8.01 2.16
N LYS A 135 -12.82 6.70 1.97
CA LYS A 135 -13.25 5.71 2.97
C LYS A 135 -12.34 5.72 4.21
N VAL A 136 -11.03 5.85 4.02
CA VAL A 136 -10.03 5.70 5.08
C VAL A 136 -9.61 7.06 5.65
N GLY A 137 -9.31 8.03 4.80
CA GLY A 137 -8.80 9.36 5.17
C GLY A 137 -9.85 10.48 5.13
N GLY A 138 -11.09 10.17 4.76
CA GLY A 138 -12.19 11.12 4.76
C GLY A 138 -12.28 12.01 3.51
N VAL A 139 -13.14 13.02 3.61
CA VAL A 139 -13.47 13.91 2.48
C VAL A 139 -12.27 14.75 2.06
N ASP A 140 -11.47 15.22 3.00
CA ASP A 140 -10.32 16.09 2.74
C ASP A 140 -9.26 15.35 1.90
N SER A 141 -8.92 14.11 2.27
CA SER A 141 -7.99 13.26 1.52
C SER A 141 -8.48 12.97 0.10
N SER A 142 -9.78 12.71 -0.06
CA SER A 142 -10.36 12.46 -1.39
C SER A 142 -10.42 13.73 -2.26
N THR A 143 -10.69 14.88 -1.68
CA THR A 143 -10.71 16.17 -2.38
C THR A 143 -9.31 16.55 -2.85
N LEU A 144 -8.32 16.36 -1.99
CA LEU A 144 -6.91 16.60 -2.30
C LEU A 144 -6.44 15.72 -3.47
N LEU A 145 -6.74 14.42 -3.42
CA LEU A 145 -6.42 13.49 -4.51
C LEU A 145 -7.16 13.80 -5.79
N THR A 146 -8.42 14.17 -5.72
CA THR A 146 -9.20 14.58 -6.91
C THR A 146 -8.55 15.78 -7.59
N SER A 147 -8.12 16.76 -6.81
CA SER A 147 -7.44 17.95 -7.33
C SER A 147 -6.07 17.60 -7.93
N ALA A 148 -5.30 16.75 -7.25
CA ALA A 148 -3.99 16.32 -7.72
C ALA A 148 -4.05 15.47 -8.99
N LEU A 149 -5.08 14.64 -9.14
CA LEU A 149 -5.23 13.67 -10.23
C LEU A 149 -6.11 14.17 -11.38
N LYS A 150 -6.57 15.43 -11.32
CA LYS A 150 -7.42 16.02 -12.37
C LYS A 150 -6.85 15.90 -13.79
N GLY A 151 -5.53 15.91 -13.93
CA GLY A 151 -4.85 15.75 -15.22
C GLY A 151 -4.83 14.31 -15.75
N LEU A 152 -5.32 13.34 -14.99
CA LEU A 152 -5.43 11.92 -15.35
C LEU A 152 -6.87 11.45 -15.57
N LEU A 153 -7.86 12.31 -15.30
CA LEU A 153 -9.29 12.04 -15.44
C LEU A 153 -9.86 12.42 -16.82
#